data_a728f0d0d72183786c5602d183b089c9
#
_entry.id   a728f0d0d72183786c5602d183b089c9
#
_cell.length_a   1.000
_cell.length_b   1.000
_cell.length_c   1.000
_cell.angle_alpha   90.00
_cell.angle_beta   90.00
_cell.angle_gamma   90.00
#
_symmetry.space_group_name_H-M   'P 1'
#
loop_
_entity.id
_entity.type
_entity.pdbx_description
1 polymer ?
#
loop_
_entity_poly.entity_id
_entity_poly.type
_entity_poly.pdbx_seq_one_letter_code
_entity_poly.pdbx_strand_id
1 'polypeptide(L)'
;MKRTLFVSLVLATSLIPQEILIKNATVYTVSRAGTIQKGSVLIRDGKIAAVGKDLKASTNAQVIDGEGLFLTPGIIDAHSHLAVEGGVNESSLSVSSIARIQDVINPDDKDIYRNLAGGLTIANVLHGSANAIGGQTQVIKLRYGAPAKDLIFKGAPTGIKFALGENPKRSNVTLQPGQARRYPATRMGVMDVIRQAFTDAKEYQADWDNYRKGKTKVAPVRNLTLEPLVEILDGKRLVHAHSYREDEIVALLRTAEEFGFKIATLQHILEGYKVAPEIQKHGAGASSFSDWWGYKVEAYDAIPHNASLMHQAGILVSINSDSNSEARHLNQEAAKSMKYGNTSYDDALAMVTINPAKQLGIDKMVGSIEVGKDADLVLYNRDPLSVYAVPQKVFIDGKMYFDIAMDTQMNESKSKEKDELTTKLKPKVDPNRPNPMGARPNPRIGSDFFDTFGQEWKEDLFCHIHSEYHTHD
;
A
#
# COMPACT_ATOMS: atom_id res chain seq x y z
N MET A 1 50.98 -31.58 26.99
CA MET A 1 49.70 -31.14 26.36
C MET A 1 49.93 -29.80 25.69
N LYS A 2 50.13 -29.80 24.35
CA LYS A 2 50.26 -28.56 23.54
C LYS A 2 48.85 -28.12 23.11
N ARG A 3 48.39 -26.97 23.60
CA ARG A 3 47.14 -26.34 23.14
C ARG A 3 47.43 -25.58 21.85
N THR A 4 46.89 -26.06 20.74
CA THR A 4 46.89 -25.37 19.45
C THR A 4 45.77 -24.34 19.48
N LEU A 5 46.11 -23.07 19.42
CA LEU A 5 45.17 -21.94 19.32
C LEU A 5 44.72 -21.82 17.85
N PHE A 6 43.49 -22.16 17.54
CA PHE A 6 42.90 -21.87 16.24
C PHE A 6 42.47 -20.39 16.25
N VAL A 7 43.20 -19.56 15.54
CA VAL A 7 42.80 -18.19 15.22
C VAL A 7 41.92 -18.25 13.98
N SER A 8 40.60 -18.15 14.17
CA SER A 8 39.65 -17.97 13.06
C SER A 8 39.78 -16.56 12.49
N LEU A 9 40.43 -16.46 11.33
CA LEU A 9 40.48 -15.22 10.55
C LEU A 9 39.11 -14.99 9.95
N VAL A 10 38.29 -14.11 10.58
CA VAL A 10 37.04 -13.59 9.99
C VAL A 10 37.47 -12.63 8.89
N LEU A 11 37.46 -13.12 7.65
CA LEU A 11 37.52 -12.24 6.47
C LEU A 11 36.26 -11.34 6.48
N ALA A 12 36.41 -10.11 6.92
CA ALA A 12 35.47 -9.08 6.64
C ALA A 12 35.46 -8.86 5.11
N THR A 13 34.51 -9.48 4.40
CA THR A 13 34.22 -9.11 3.03
C THR A 13 33.71 -7.67 3.07
N SER A 14 34.56 -6.73 2.73
CA SER A 14 34.13 -5.36 2.41
C SER A 14 33.08 -5.50 1.30
N LEU A 15 31.82 -5.17 1.61
CA LEU A 15 30.77 -4.99 0.61
C LEU A 15 31.24 -3.86 -0.31
N ILE A 16 31.86 -4.25 -1.45
CA ILE A 16 32.13 -3.30 -2.53
C ILE A 16 30.77 -2.75 -2.93
N PRO A 17 30.57 -1.43 -2.96
CA PRO A 17 29.32 -0.85 -3.41
C PRO A 17 28.95 -1.43 -4.76
N GLN A 18 27.79 -2.07 -4.85
CA GLN A 18 27.36 -2.67 -6.09
C GLN A 18 26.88 -1.54 -7.03
N GLU A 19 27.63 -1.33 -8.10
CA GLU A 19 27.24 -0.40 -9.16
C GLU A 19 26.47 -1.15 -10.24
N ILE A 20 25.30 -0.62 -10.63
CA ILE A 20 24.48 -1.18 -11.71
C ILE A 20 24.25 -0.09 -12.75
N LEU A 21 24.49 -0.41 -14.02
CA LEU A 21 24.15 0.43 -15.15
C LEU A 21 23.04 -0.23 -15.98
N ILE A 22 21.86 0.37 -15.98
CA ILE A 22 20.80 0.05 -16.95
C ILE A 22 20.98 0.99 -18.12
N LYS A 23 21.19 0.47 -19.33
CA LYS A 23 21.46 1.27 -20.54
C LYS A 23 20.49 0.98 -21.66
N ASN A 24 20.40 1.88 -22.63
CA ASN A 24 19.62 1.76 -23.88
C ASN A 24 18.10 1.67 -23.72
N ALA A 25 17.55 1.86 -22.52
CA ALA A 25 16.11 1.76 -22.28
C ALA A 25 15.36 3.05 -22.70
N THR A 26 14.06 2.93 -22.94
CA THR A 26 13.18 4.10 -22.89
C THR A 26 12.93 4.42 -21.43
N VAL A 27 13.48 5.52 -20.93
CA VAL A 27 13.41 5.90 -19.51
C VAL A 27 12.32 6.93 -19.30
N TYR A 28 11.25 6.57 -18.62
CA TYR A 28 10.21 7.49 -18.13
C TYR A 28 10.64 8.04 -16.77
N THR A 29 11.17 9.24 -16.74
CA THR A 29 11.74 9.78 -15.50
C THR A 29 10.68 10.21 -14.49
N VAL A 30 9.47 10.51 -14.93
CA VAL A 30 8.39 11.11 -14.14
C VAL A 30 8.89 12.37 -13.40
N SER A 31 9.72 13.14 -14.08
CA SER A 31 10.33 14.38 -13.60
C SER A 31 10.36 15.42 -14.73
N ARG A 32 10.92 16.61 -14.45
CA ARG A 32 11.10 17.65 -15.46
C ARG A 32 11.98 17.22 -16.65
N ALA A 33 12.76 16.15 -16.50
CA ALA A 33 13.59 15.63 -17.58
C ALA A 33 12.76 14.88 -18.66
N GLY A 34 11.50 14.56 -18.37
CA GLY A 34 10.60 13.85 -19.30
C GLY A 34 11.09 12.45 -19.65
N THR A 35 10.74 11.99 -20.84
CA THR A 35 11.12 10.66 -21.36
C THR A 35 12.43 10.72 -22.12
N ILE A 36 13.38 9.83 -21.80
CA ILE A 36 14.69 9.74 -22.43
C ILE A 36 14.75 8.46 -23.28
N GLN A 37 14.74 8.63 -24.61
CA GLN A 37 14.91 7.53 -25.55
C GLN A 37 16.38 7.05 -25.56
N LYS A 38 16.59 5.73 -25.55
CA LYS A 38 17.91 5.09 -25.41
C LYS A 38 18.68 5.66 -24.23
N GLY A 39 17.94 5.88 -23.13
CA GLY A 39 18.47 6.42 -21.90
C GLY A 39 19.20 5.37 -21.08
N SER A 40 19.95 5.87 -20.09
CA SER A 40 20.69 5.05 -19.13
C SER A 40 20.49 5.59 -17.73
N VAL A 41 20.48 4.69 -16.75
CA VAL A 41 20.43 5.01 -15.32
C VAL A 41 21.57 4.29 -14.63
N LEU A 42 22.43 5.05 -13.94
CA LEU A 42 23.50 4.51 -13.11
C LEU A 42 23.04 4.48 -11.66
N ILE A 43 23.13 3.32 -11.08
CA ILE A 43 22.80 3.08 -9.67
C ILE A 43 24.09 2.85 -8.90
N ARG A 44 24.24 3.51 -7.74
CA ARG A 44 25.37 3.31 -6.84
C ARG A 44 24.87 3.44 -5.40
N ASP A 45 25.27 2.50 -4.55
CA ASP A 45 24.91 2.50 -3.12
C ASP A 45 23.39 2.62 -2.87
N GLY A 46 22.58 1.94 -3.70
CA GLY A 46 21.14 1.95 -3.59
C GLY A 46 20.44 3.20 -4.14
N LYS A 47 21.22 4.18 -4.62
CA LYS A 47 20.72 5.47 -5.12
C LYS A 47 20.93 5.61 -6.62
N ILE A 48 20.11 6.45 -7.24
CA ILE A 48 20.29 6.90 -8.61
C ILE A 48 21.47 7.88 -8.62
N ALA A 49 22.60 7.46 -9.19
CA ALA A 49 23.82 8.25 -9.25
C ALA A 49 23.88 9.15 -10.50
N ALA A 50 23.32 8.71 -11.62
CA ALA A 50 23.22 9.49 -12.85
C ALA A 50 22.07 9.01 -13.72
N VAL A 51 21.50 9.93 -14.52
CA VAL A 51 20.47 9.70 -15.52
C VAL A 51 20.84 10.43 -16.79
N GLY A 52 20.82 9.77 -17.93
CA GLY A 52 21.18 10.40 -19.22
C GLY A 52 21.41 9.39 -20.32
N LYS A 53 22.10 9.81 -21.39
CA LYS A 53 22.56 8.91 -22.48
C LYS A 53 24.04 8.63 -22.29
N ASP A 54 24.49 7.48 -22.82
CA ASP A 54 25.91 7.12 -22.92
C ASP A 54 26.69 7.18 -21.59
N LEU A 55 26.01 6.84 -20.48
CA LEU A 55 26.63 6.79 -19.15
C LEU A 55 27.70 5.67 -19.12
N LYS A 56 28.80 5.98 -18.43
CA LYS A 56 29.89 5.02 -18.18
C LYS A 56 29.77 4.50 -16.74
N ALA A 57 29.97 3.20 -16.59
CA ALA A 57 30.06 2.55 -15.29
C ALA A 57 31.49 2.10 -15.00
N SER A 58 31.79 1.75 -13.76
CA SER A 58 33.04 1.13 -13.41
C SER A 58 33.20 -0.25 -14.10
N THR A 59 34.43 -0.75 -14.19
CA THR A 59 34.73 -2.04 -14.80
C THR A 59 34.07 -3.22 -14.09
N ASN A 60 33.71 -3.05 -12.81
CA ASN A 60 33.09 -4.09 -11.99
C ASN A 60 31.57 -3.91 -11.86
N ALA A 61 30.97 -2.95 -12.57
CA ALA A 61 29.53 -2.71 -12.56
C ALA A 61 28.77 -3.85 -13.24
N GLN A 62 27.62 -4.20 -12.70
CA GLN A 62 26.64 -5.00 -13.41
C GLN A 62 25.99 -4.15 -14.49
N VAL A 63 26.12 -4.56 -15.75
CA VAL A 63 25.50 -3.87 -16.88
C VAL A 63 24.27 -4.64 -17.34
N ILE A 64 23.13 -3.96 -17.40
CA ILE A 64 21.85 -4.47 -17.88
C ILE A 64 21.52 -3.73 -19.16
N ASP A 65 21.40 -4.47 -20.27
CA ASP A 65 20.96 -3.89 -21.54
C ASP A 65 19.43 -3.85 -21.57
N GLY A 66 18.89 -2.66 -21.66
CA GLY A 66 17.47 -2.36 -21.72
C GLY A 66 16.99 -2.02 -23.16
N GLU A 67 17.73 -2.41 -24.20
CA GLU A 67 17.28 -2.16 -25.57
C GLU A 67 15.89 -2.77 -25.82
N GLY A 68 14.96 -1.95 -26.31
CA GLY A 68 13.56 -2.34 -26.50
C GLY A 68 12.73 -2.44 -25.22
N LEU A 69 13.33 -2.17 -24.06
CA LEU A 69 12.65 -2.18 -22.76
C LEU A 69 12.34 -0.77 -22.26
N PHE A 70 11.46 -0.69 -21.27
CA PHE A 70 10.93 0.54 -20.70
C PHE A 70 11.22 0.61 -19.20
N LEU A 71 11.89 1.65 -18.76
CA LEU A 71 12.27 1.85 -17.37
C LEU A 71 11.45 2.95 -16.74
N THR A 72 10.82 2.66 -15.59
CA THR A 72 10.03 3.60 -14.80
C THR A 72 10.51 3.64 -13.35
N PRO A 73 10.10 4.66 -12.57
CA PRO A 73 10.11 4.53 -11.12
C PRO A 73 9.25 3.34 -10.70
N GLY A 74 9.50 2.79 -9.52
CA GLY A 74 8.65 1.77 -8.93
C GLY A 74 7.23 2.29 -8.69
N ILE A 75 6.24 1.41 -8.86
CA ILE A 75 4.83 1.71 -8.55
C ILE A 75 4.67 1.85 -7.05
N ILE A 76 3.82 2.78 -6.62
CA ILE A 76 3.51 3.08 -5.22
C ILE A 76 2.01 2.98 -5.01
N ASP A 77 1.59 2.12 -4.11
CA ASP A 77 0.20 2.03 -3.68
C ASP A 77 -0.03 2.90 -2.43
N ALA A 78 -0.85 3.93 -2.57
CA ALA A 78 -1.18 4.84 -1.47
C ALA A 78 -2.13 4.21 -0.44
N HIS A 79 -2.74 3.07 -0.76
CA HIS A 79 -3.70 2.37 0.10
C HIS A 79 -3.68 0.87 -0.12
N SER A 80 -3.11 0.16 0.82
CA SER A 80 -3.02 -1.30 0.80
C SER A 80 -3.25 -1.90 2.18
N HIS A 81 -3.55 -3.19 2.22
CA HIS A 81 -3.65 -4.01 3.42
C HIS A 81 -2.73 -5.23 3.39
N LEU A 82 -1.84 -5.30 2.41
CA LEU A 82 -0.86 -6.39 2.26
C LEU A 82 0.11 -6.45 3.45
N ALA A 83 0.78 -7.57 3.60
CA ALA A 83 1.74 -7.83 4.68
C ALA A 83 1.14 -7.79 6.09
N VAL A 84 -0.17 -8.00 6.24
CA VAL A 84 -0.85 -8.12 7.53
C VAL A 84 -1.69 -9.38 7.52
N GLU A 85 -1.51 -10.23 8.54
CA GLU A 85 -2.25 -11.47 8.71
C GLU A 85 -3.23 -11.34 9.87
N GLY A 86 -4.40 -11.98 9.78
CA GLY A 86 -5.38 -12.02 10.85
C GLY A 86 -6.28 -10.80 10.96
N GLY A 87 -6.30 -9.94 9.94
CA GLY A 87 -7.18 -8.76 9.87
C GLY A 87 -6.49 -7.45 10.22
N VAL A 88 -7.01 -6.38 9.64
CA VAL A 88 -6.43 -5.01 9.71
C VAL A 88 -7.29 -4.05 10.53
N ASN A 89 -8.31 -4.53 11.24
CA ASN A 89 -9.22 -3.72 12.04
C ASN A 89 -9.14 -4.04 13.53
N GLU A 90 -8.76 -3.05 14.35
CA GLU A 90 -9.10 -3.07 15.77
C GLU A 90 -10.48 -2.41 15.95
N SER A 91 -11.54 -3.22 15.83
CA SER A 91 -12.91 -2.73 15.67
C SER A 91 -13.69 -2.55 16.97
N SER A 92 -13.10 -2.84 18.13
CA SER A 92 -13.76 -2.79 19.45
C SER A 92 -14.14 -1.39 19.90
N LEU A 93 -13.36 -0.36 19.50
CA LEU A 93 -13.57 1.05 19.87
C LEU A 93 -13.86 1.90 18.63
N SER A 94 -14.52 3.05 18.83
CA SER A 94 -14.75 4.03 17.76
C SER A 94 -13.50 4.84 17.41
N VAL A 95 -12.59 4.97 18.36
CA VAL A 95 -11.27 5.59 18.24
C VAL A 95 -10.24 4.56 18.71
N SER A 96 -9.45 4.04 17.77
CA SER A 96 -8.37 3.06 18.00
C SER A 96 -7.00 3.59 17.56
N SER A 97 -6.75 4.88 17.75
CA SER A 97 -5.56 5.61 17.32
C SER A 97 -4.24 5.04 17.86
N ILE A 98 -4.29 4.22 18.92
CA ILE A 98 -3.12 3.55 19.51
C ILE A 98 -2.72 2.27 18.76
N ALA A 99 -3.63 1.64 18.02
CA ALA A 99 -3.33 0.45 17.22
C ALA A 99 -2.34 0.81 16.10
N ARG A 100 -1.35 -0.06 15.83
CA ARG A 100 -0.28 0.24 14.86
C ARG A 100 -0.07 -0.93 13.92
N ILE A 101 -0.15 -0.66 12.63
CA ILE A 101 0.13 -1.66 11.59
C ILE A 101 1.54 -2.23 11.71
N GLN A 102 2.52 -1.40 12.09
CA GLN A 102 3.92 -1.87 12.20
C GLN A 102 4.12 -3.04 13.18
N ASP A 103 3.19 -3.24 14.14
CA ASP A 103 3.30 -4.28 15.15
C ASP A 103 2.86 -5.68 14.65
N VAL A 104 2.19 -5.72 13.48
CA VAL A 104 1.60 -6.94 12.91
C VAL A 104 2.06 -7.21 11.46
N ILE A 105 3.15 -6.56 11.02
CA ILE A 105 3.70 -6.81 9.67
C ILE A 105 4.20 -8.24 9.57
N ASN A 106 3.63 -8.98 8.62
CA ASN A 106 4.06 -10.33 8.23
C ASN A 106 5.01 -10.25 7.02
N PRO A 107 6.32 -10.50 7.19
CA PRO A 107 7.28 -10.44 6.09
C PRO A 107 7.19 -11.63 5.13
N ASP A 108 6.51 -12.72 5.54
CA ASP A 108 6.37 -13.95 4.76
C ASP A 108 5.09 -13.97 3.91
N ASP A 109 4.31 -12.88 3.95
CA ASP A 109 3.12 -12.75 3.12
C ASP A 109 3.48 -12.88 1.63
N LYS A 110 2.88 -13.88 0.97
CA LYS A 110 3.08 -14.17 -0.46
C LYS A 110 2.70 -13.00 -1.36
N ASP A 111 1.78 -12.15 -0.89
CA ASP A 111 1.29 -11.03 -1.69
C ASP A 111 2.34 -9.92 -1.82
N ILE A 112 3.33 -9.85 -0.91
CA ILE A 112 4.52 -9.00 -1.09
C ILE A 112 5.23 -9.36 -2.40
N TYR A 113 5.51 -10.65 -2.63
CA TYR A 113 6.20 -11.09 -3.84
C TYR A 113 5.33 -10.96 -5.10
N ARG A 114 4.05 -11.30 -5.01
CA ARG A 114 3.10 -11.18 -6.13
C ARG A 114 2.98 -9.75 -6.63
N ASN A 115 2.86 -8.79 -5.70
CA ASN A 115 2.75 -7.38 -6.05
C ASN A 115 4.08 -6.82 -6.55
N LEU A 116 5.20 -7.24 -5.95
CA LEU A 116 6.53 -6.91 -6.44
C LEU A 116 6.72 -7.37 -7.90
N ALA A 117 6.28 -8.58 -8.25
CA ALA A 117 6.29 -9.10 -9.63
C ALA A 117 5.42 -8.27 -10.59
N GLY A 118 4.44 -7.51 -10.08
CA GLY A 118 3.64 -6.53 -10.84
C GLY A 118 4.30 -5.16 -10.97
N GLY A 119 5.44 -4.94 -10.29
CA GLY A 119 6.17 -3.66 -10.31
C GLY A 119 5.88 -2.75 -9.11
N LEU A 120 5.09 -3.20 -8.14
CA LEU A 120 4.87 -2.47 -6.89
C LEU A 120 6.14 -2.52 -6.04
N THR A 121 6.66 -1.37 -5.63
CA THR A 121 7.87 -1.28 -4.80
C THR A 121 7.59 -0.77 -3.41
N ILE A 122 6.53 0.02 -3.25
CA ILE A 122 6.14 0.68 -2.01
C ILE A 122 4.63 0.56 -1.82
N ALA A 123 4.22 0.29 -0.59
CA ALA A 123 2.82 0.32 -0.19
C ALA A 123 2.65 1.08 1.13
N ASN A 124 1.59 1.86 1.22
CA ASN A 124 1.12 2.39 2.49
C ASN A 124 0.10 1.39 3.07
N VAL A 125 0.50 0.66 4.10
CA VAL A 125 -0.36 -0.34 4.75
C VAL A 125 -1.18 0.34 5.82
N LEU A 126 -2.50 0.29 5.67
CA LEU A 126 -3.43 0.99 6.53
C LEU A 126 -4.20 0.05 7.45
N HIS A 127 -4.61 0.58 8.59
CA HIS A 127 -5.71 0.03 9.36
C HIS A 127 -6.99 0.09 8.52
N GLY A 128 -7.87 -0.89 8.66
CA GLY A 128 -9.13 -0.91 7.92
C GLY A 128 -10.10 0.22 8.30
N SER A 129 -11.30 0.19 7.71
CA SER A 129 -12.26 1.30 7.81
C SER A 129 -13.32 1.12 8.90
N ALA A 130 -13.17 0.16 9.83
CA ALA A 130 -14.20 -0.14 10.83
C ALA A 130 -14.41 0.96 11.88
N ASN A 131 -13.54 1.94 12.01
CA ASN A 131 -13.52 2.95 13.07
C ASN A 131 -13.57 4.36 12.49
N ALA A 132 -14.27 5.29 13.11
CA ALA A 132 -14.23 6.70 12.72
C ALA A 132 -12.80 7.26 12.74
N ILE A 133 -12.03 6.90 13.78
CA ILE A 133 -10.58 7.09 13.87
C ILE A 133 -9.98 5.71 14.12
N GLY A 134 -9.30 5.15 13.12
CA GLY A 134 -8.63 3.85 13.16
C GLY A 134 -7.18 3.94 13.64
N GLY A 135 -6.40 2.91 13.29
CA GLY A 135 -5.00 2.79 13.71
C GLY A 135 -4.01 3.57 12.84
N GLN A 136 -2.78 3.55 13.30
CA GLN A 136 -1.62 4.16 12.65
C GLN A 136 -1.18 3.32 11.45
N THR A 137 -0.88 3.99 10.33
CA THR A 137 -0.45 3.36 9.09
C THR A 137 1.05 3.12 9.07
N GLN A 138 1.52 2.27 8.17
CA GLN A 138 2.94 2.02 7.96
C GLN A 138 3.28 1.98 6.47
N VAL A 139 4.16 2.86 6.03
CA VAL A 139 4.74 2.76 4.69
C VAL A 139 5.83 1.70 4.70
N ILE A 140 5.75 0.76 3.76
CA ILE A 140 6.75 -0.31 3.58
C ILE A 140 7.33 -0.29 2.18
N LYS A 141 8.57 -0.78 2.04
CA LYS A 141 9.16 -1.20 0.76
C LYS A 141 9.07 -2.72 0.64
N LEU A 142 8.68 -3.21 -0.52
CA LEU A 142 8.43 -4.63 -0.76
C LEU A 142 9.73 -5.44 -0.88
N ARG A 143 10.60 -5.35 0.13
CA ARG A 143 11.89 -6.05 0.19
C ARG A 143 11.68 -7.52 0.56
N TYR A 144 11.01 -8.28 -0.31
CA TYR A 144 10.66 -9.67 -0.06
C TYR A 144 11.86 -10.51 0.42
N GLY A 145 11.64 -11.32 1.46
CA GLY A 145 12.69 -12.10 2.12
C GLY A 145 13.50 -11.34 3.18
N ALA A 146 13.20 -10.06 3.41
CA ALA A 146 13.76 -9.31 4.53
C ALA A 146 12.86 -9.46 5.79
N PRO A 147 13.41 -9.35 7.01
CA PRO A 147 12.60 -9.35 8.23
C PRO A 147 11.69 -8.14 8.30
N ALA A 148 10.56 -8.23 9.04
CA ALA A 148 9.52 -7.20 9.13
C ALA A 148 10.08 -5.77 9.37
N LYS A 149 11.04 -5.61 10.28
CA LYS A 149 11.67 -4.32 10.57
C LYS A 149 12.38 -3.66 9.36
N ASP A 150 12.82 -4.47 8.41
CA ASP A 150 13.55 -4.02 7.22
C ASP A 150 12.60 -3.79 6.03
N LEU A 151 11.33 -4.18 6.13
CA LEU A 151 10.28 -3.74 5.22
C LEU A 151 9.88 -2.29 5.47
N ILE A 152 9.94 -1.83 6.71
CA ILE A 152 9.56 -0.46 7.09
C ILE A 152 10.37 0.56 6.29
N PHE A 153 9.68 1.48 5.62
CA PHE A 153 10.33 2.58 4.91
C PHE A 153 10.80 3.65 5.91
N LYS A 154 12.07 3.60 6.25
CA LYS A 154 12.69 4.56 7.19
C LYS A 154 12.65 5.98 6.62
N GLY A 155 12.19 6.93 7.42
CA GLY A 155 12.07 8.34 7.04
C GLY A 155 10.73 8.70 6.40
N ALA A 156 9.84 7.76 6.15
CA ALA A 156 8.46 8.08 5.78
C ALA A 156 7.74 8.75 6.97
N PRO A 157 6.96 9.81 6.73
CA PRO A 157 6.09 10.40 7.76
C PRO A 157 5.12 9.36 8.35
N THR A 158 4.76 9.55 9.61
CA THR A 158 3.74 8.74 10.26
C THR A 158 2.35 9.08 9.73
N GLY A 159 1.47 8.08 9.63
CA GLY A 159 0.09 8.25 9.18
C GLY A 159 -0.92 7.64 10.15
N ILE A 160 -2.20 7.92 9.90
CA ILE A 160 -3.33 7.34 10.62
C ILE A 160 -4.54 7.22 9.69
N LYS A 161 -5.33 6.17 9.88
CA LYS A 161 -6.56 5.92 9.11
C LYS A 161 -7.76 6.53 9.79
N PHE A 162 -8.52 7.34 9.03
CA PHE A 162 -9.89 7.73 9.37
C PHE A 162 -10.86 7.02 8.43
N ALA A 163 -12.14 6.94 8.82
CA ALA A 163 -13.15 6.40 7.94
C ALA A 163 -14.51 7.11 8.08
N LEU A 164 -15.16 7.27 6.93
CA LEU A 164 -16.52 7.75 6.77
C LEU A 164 -17.42 6.61 6.25
N GLY A 165 -18.71 6.87 6.10
CA GLY A 165 -19.63 5.96 5.45
C GLY A 165 -20.17 4.85 6.33
N GLU A 166 -20.54 3.77 5.70
CA GLU A 166 -21.24 2.65 6.35
C GLU A 166 -20.33 1.81 7.24
N ASN A 167 -19.02 1.76 6.95
CA ASN A 167 -18.09 0.92 7.68
C ASN A 167 -17.93 1.36 9.16
N PRO A 168 -17.58 2.61 9.49
CA PRO A 168 -17.41 3.01 10.89
C PRO A 168 -18.73 3.06 11.67
N LYS A 169 -19.88 3.26 11.01
CA LYS A 169 -21.20 3.16 11.66
C LYS A 169 -21.68 1.70 11.79
N ARG A 170 -20.93 0.74 11.26
CA ARG A 170 -21.19 -0.70 11.38
C ARG A 170 -22.59 -1.11 10.88
N SER A 171 -23.12 -0.43 9.85
CA SER A 171 -24.42 -0.80 9.26
C SER A 171 -24.38 -2.07 8.43
N ASN A 172 -23.20 -2.45 7.98
CA ASN A 172 -22.92 -3.66 7.22
C ASN A 172 -22.58 -4.89 8.11
N VAL A 173 -22.63 -4.75 9.43
CA VAL A 173 -22.37 -5.84 10.36
C VAL A 173 -23.70 -6.42 10.88
N THR A 174 -23.88 -7.73 10.70
CA THR A 174 -25.00 -8.47 11.28
C THR A 174 -24.74 -8.72 12.77
N LEU A 175 -25.62 -8.22 13.62
CA LEU A 175 -25.51 -8.41 15.06
C LEU A 175 -26.19 -9.73 15.48
N GLN A 176 -25.55 -10.45 16.41
CA GLN A 176 -26.16 -11.61 17.05
C GLN A 176 -27.25 -11.16 18.04
N PRO A 177 -28.27 -11.99 18.30
CA PRO A 177 -29.29 -11.69 19.31
C PRO A 177 -28.66 -11.34 20.67
N GLY A 178 -29.01 -10.17 21.22
CA GLY A 178 -28.47 -9.69 22.48
C GLY A 178 -27.16 -8.90 22.38
N GLN A 179 -26.53 -8.81 21.22
CA GLN A 179 -25.32 -8.01 21.02
C GLN A 179 -25.67 -6.53 20.87
N ALA A 180 -25.04 -5.69 21.67
CA ALA A 180 -25.21 -4.24 21.56
C ALA A 180 -24.42 -3.68 20.36
N ARG A 181 -25.04 -2.74 19.64
CA ARG A 181 -24.33 -2.01 18.57
C ARG A 181 -23.35 -1.03 19.19
N ARG A 182 -22.09 -1.08 18.75
CA ARG A 182 -21.10 -0.06 19.10
C ARG A 182 -21.50 1.30 18.49
N TYR A 183 -21.35 2.39 19.25
CA TYR A 183 -21.41 3.76 18.68
C TYR A 183 -20.21 3.98 17.75
N PRO A 184 -20.35 4.72 16.60
CA PRO A 184 -21.55 5.36 16.09
C PRO A 184 -22.41 4.41 15.25
N ALA A 185 -23.71 4.71 15.18
CA ALA A 185 -24.68 3.97 14.36
C ALA A 185 -25.17 4.78 13.13
N THR A 186 -24.75 6.03 13.01
CA THR A 186 -25.18 6.96 11.95
C THR A 186 -23.99 7.77 11.42
N ARG A 187 -24.14 8.40 10.23
CA ARG A 187 -23.16 9.35 9.68
C ARG A 187 -22.94 10.55 10.59
N MET A 188 -24.01 11.05 11.23
CA MET A 188 -23.93 12.11 12.27
C MET A 188 -23.01 11.68 13.41
N GLY A 189 -23.19 10.46 13.93
CA GLY A 189 -22.37 9.92 15.01
C GLY A 189 -20.91 9.72 14.61
N VAL A 190 -20.61 9.43 13.35
CA VAL A 190 -19.22 9.37 12.85
C VAL A 190 -18.54 10.72 13.02
N MET A 191 -19.21 11.81 12.61
CA MET A 191 -18.68 13.17 12.76
C MET A 191 -18.58 13.61 14.21
N ASP A 192 -19.53 13.16 15.05
CA ASP A 192 -19.51 13.43 16.50
C ASP A 192 -18.30 12.77 17.19
N VAL A 193 -18.03 11.51 16.87
CA VAL A 193 -16.81 10.81 17.37
C VAL A 193 -15.54 11.58 17.01
N ILE A 194 -15.43 12.05 15.76
CA ILE A 194 -14.25 12.79 15.31
C ILE A 194 -14.12 14.11 16.08
N ARG A 195 -15.22 14.89 16.19
CA ARG A 195 -15.19 16.17 16.95
C ARG A 195 -14.85 15.98 18.41
N GLN A 196 -15.46 14.98 19.07
CA GLN A 196 -15.18 14.72 20.48
C GLN A 196 -13.70 14.35 20.66
N ALA A 197 -13.16 13.45 19.83
CA ALA A 197 -11.77 13.03 19.91
C ALA A 197 -10.78 14.22 19.75
N PHE A 198 -11.07 15.16 18.86
CA PHE A 198 -10.22 16.34 18.68
C PHE A 198 -10.45 17.41 19.76
N THR A 199 -11.65 17.49 20.37
CA THR A 199 -11.89 18.30 21.56
C THR A 199 -11.00 17.81 22.70
N ASP A 200 -11.05 16.51 23.00
CA ASP A 200 -10.22 15.88 24.06
C ASP A 200 -8.72 16.04 23.76
N ALA A 201 -8.31 15.91 22.48
CA ALA A 201 -6.92 16.08 22.09
C ALA A 201 -6.40 17.52 22.28
N LYS A 202 -7.24 18.54 22.00
CA LYS A 202 -6.89 19.95 22.26
C LYS A 202 -6.77 20.26 23.74
N GLU A 203 -7.66 19.72 24.58
CA GLU A 203 -7.56 19.85 26.02
C GLU A 203 -6.27 19.20 26.54
N TYR A 204 -6.00 17.97 26.12
CA TYR A 204 -4.76 17.27 26.46
C TYR A 204 -3.50 18.01 26.00
N GLN A 205 -3.50 18.57 24.81
CA GLN A 205 -2.40 19.40 24.28
C GLN A 205 -2.21 20.65 25.14
N ALA A 206 -3.31 21.34 25.51
CA ALA A 206 -3.27 22.53 26.35
C ALA A 206 -2.71 22.25 27.76
N ASP A 207 -3.07 21.12 28.35
CA ASP A 207 -2.57 20.70 29.66
C ASP A 207 -1.04 20.48 29.63
N TRP A 208 -0.54 19.76 28.60
CA TRP A 208 0.90 19.59 28.40
C TRP A 208 1.60 20.90 28.15
N ASP A 209 1.02 21.82 27.41
CA ASP A 209 1.58 23.14 27.16
C ASP A 209 1.64 24.00 28.44
N ASN A 210 0.60 23.93 29.28
CA ASN A 210 0.58 24.61 30.57
C ASN A 210 1.68 24.08 31.49
N TYR A 211 1.89 22.77 31.51
CA TYR A 211 2.97 22.13 32.27
C TYR A 211 4.35 22.58 31.75
N ARG A 212 4.59 22.51 30.43
CA ARG A 212 5.86 22.93 29.79
C ARG A 212 6.18 24.41 30.03
N LYS A 213 5.15 25.26 30.09
CA LYS A 213 5.27 26.69 30.39
C LYS A 213 5.37 27.00 31.92
N GLY A 214 5.39 25.97 32.75
CA GLY A 214 5.50 26.12 34.20
C GLY A 214 4.25 26.67 34.90
N LYS A 215 3.09 26.71 34.21
CA LYS A 215 1.82 27.16 34.78
C LYS A 215 1.23 26.13 35.75
N THR A 216 1.53 24.87 35.57
CA THR A 216 1.17 23.76 36.47
C THR A 216 2.44 23.03 36.90
N LYS A 217 2.45 22.51 38.17
CA LYS A 217 3.61 21.78 38.72
C LYS A 217 3.51 20.27 38.50
N VAL A 218 2.33 19.78 38.17
CA VAL A 218 2.08 18.35 37.97
C VAL A 218 1.97 18.08 36.48
N ALA A 219 2.79 17.15 35.98
CA ALA A 219 2.70 16.71 34.61
C ALA A 219 1.37 15.99 34.33
N PRO A 220 0.72 16.23 33.19
CA PRO A 220 -0.44 15.44 32.79
C PRO A 220 -0.09 13.95 32.67
N VAL A 221 -1.04 13.08 32.93
CA VAL A 221 -0.89 11.63 32.70
C VAL A 221 -0.85 11.40 31.18
N ARG A 222 0.10 10.57 30.71
CA ARG A 222 0.17 10.20 29.29
C ARG A 222 -1.10 9.47 28.83
N ASN A 223 -1.62 9.89 27.72
CA ASN A 223 -2.76 9.25 27.05
C ASN A 223 -2.38 8.84 25.63
N LEU A 224 -2.09 7.56 25.45
CA LEU A 224 -1.62 7.01 24.16
C LEU A 224 -2.68 7.10 23.06
N THR A 225 -3.96 7.23 23.39
CA THR A 225 -5.04 7.43 22.41
C THR A 225 -5.05 8.87 21.88
N LEU A 226 -4.72 9.85 22.74
CA LEU A 226 -4.72 11.27 22.36
C LEU A 226 -3.41 11.75 21.74
N GLU A 227 -2.27 11.11 22.07
CA GLU A 227 -0.96 11.48 21.52
C GLU A 227 -0.94 11.50 19.98
N PRO A 228 -1.44 10.49 19.24
CA PRO A 228 -1.48 10.54 17.78
C PRO A 228 -2.39 11.65 17.24
N LEU A 229 -3.45 12.03 17.96
CA LEU A 229 -4.34 13.12 17.56
C LEU A 229 -3.67 14.49 17.77
N VAL A 230 -2.88 14.65 18.83
CA VAL A 230 -2.04 15.84 19.02
C VAL A 230 -0.98 15.95 17.92
N GLU A 231 -0.38 14.83 17.51
CA GLU A 231 0.55 14.83 16.36
C GLU A 231 -0.12 15.28 15.06
N ILE A 232 -1.41 14.99 14.86
CA ILE A 232 -2.20 15.53 13.74
C ILE A 232 -2.36 17.03 13.88
N LEU A 233 -2.74 17.54 15.03
CA LEU A 233 -2.89 18.98 15.31
C LEU A 233 -1.56 19.73 15.10
N ASP A 234 -0.44 19.10 15.43
CA ASP A 234 0.91 19.61 15.20
C ASP A 234 1.39 19.51 13.73
N GLY A 235 0.61 18.89 12.83
CA GLY A 235 0.99 18.64 11.45
C GLY A 235 2.08 17.58 11.26
N LYS A 236 2.33 16.73 12.26
CA LYS A 236 3.38 15.71 12.26
C LYS A 236 2.88 14.35 11.74
N ARG A 237 1.57 14.10 11.79
CA ARG A 237 0.94 12.84 11.37
C ARG A 237 -0.04 13.08 10.24
N LEU A 238 0.09 12.31 9.16
CA LEU A 238 -0.75 12.39 7.96
C LEU A 238 -2.08 11.67 8.20
N VAL A 239 -3.19 12.32 7.84
CA VAL A 239 -4.53 11.72 7.91
C VAL A 239 -4.91 11.15 6.56
N HIS A 240 -5.19 9.85 6.50
CA HIS A 240 -5.71 9.14 5.33
C HIS A 240 -7.14 8.70 5.61
N ALA A 241 -8.12 9.25 4.89
CA ALA A 241 -9.54 9.07 5.21
C ALA A 241 -10.26 8.25 4.14
N HIS A 242 -10.75 7.05 4.50
CA HIS A 242 -11.74 6.33 3.70
C HIS A 242 -12.97 7.20 3.48
N SER A 243 -13.37 7.41 2.21
CA SER A 243 -14.41 8.37 1.86
C SER A 243 -15.04 8.05 0.51
N TYR A 244 -16.36 7.95 0.45
CA TYR A 244 -17.09 7.73 -0.80
C TYR A 244 -17.97 8.90 -1.15
N ARG A 245 -18.86 9.32 -0.23
CA ARG A 245 -19.93 10.26 -0.48
C ARG A 245 -19.51 11.70 -0.33
N GLU A 246 -20.02 12.57 -1.21
CA GLU A 246 -19.74 14.00 -1.24
C GLU A 246 -20.09 14.73 0.07
N ASP A 247 -21.25 14.41 0.66
CA ASP A 247 -21.73 15.05 1.87
C ASP A 247 -20.82 14.79 3.08
N GLU A 248 -20.32 13.56 3.21
CA GLU A 248 -19.40 13.16 4.28
C GLU A 248 -17.99 13.72 4.05
N ILE A 249 -17.52 13.76 2.80
CA ILE A 249 -16.25 14.39 2.43
C ILE A 249 -16.21 15.85 2.88
N VAL A 250 -17.25 16.63 2.49
CA VAL A 250 -17.33 18.04 2.86
C VAL A 250 -17.45 18.22 4.37
N ALA A 251 -18.22 17.35 5.07
CA ALA A 251 -18.31 17.38 6.53
C ALA A 251 -16.99 17.14 7.22
N LEU A 252 -16.18 16.19 6.73
CA LEU A 252 -14.83 15.92 7.26
C LEU A 252 -13.88 17.09 7.02
N LEU A 253 -13.86 17.65 5.80
CA LEU A 253 -13.01 18.80 5.47
C LEU A 253 -13.32 20.01 6.37
N ARG A 254 -14.60 20.32 6.58
CA ARG A 254 -15.04 21.39 7.49
C ARG A 254 -14.63 21.11 8.95
N THR A 255 -14.75 19.87 9.39
CA THR A 255 -14.29 19.48 10.74
C THR A 255 -12.79 19.63 10.89
N ALA A 256 -12.02 19.22 9.87
CA ALA A 256 -10.57 19.42 9.87
C ALA A 256 -10.20 20.93 9.95
N GLU A 257 -10.91 21.78 9.22
CA GLU A 257 -10.76 23.24 9.27
C GLU A 257 -11.13 23.82 10.63
N GLU A 258 -12.22 23.37 11.26
CA GLU A 258 -12.68 23.76 12.61
C GLU A 258 -11.59 23.49 13.66
N PHE A 259 -10.95 22.34 13.59
CA PHE A 259 -9.89 21.95 14.53
C PHE A 259 -8.49 22.41 14.12
N GLY A 260 -8.30 22.90 12.89
CA GLY A 260 -7.03 23.43 12.40
C GLY A 260 -6.03 22.38 11.94
N PHE A 261 -6.49 21.20 11.50
CA PHE A 261 -5.61 20.20 10.90
C PHE A 261 -5.92 19.97 9.41
N LYS A 262 -5.08 19.19 8.73
CA LYS A 262 -5.22 18.90 7.30
C LYS A 262 -5.48 17.41 7.07
N ILE A 263 -6.35 17.11 6.12
CA ILE A 263 -6.47 15.79 5.52
C ILE A 263 -5.36 15.66 4.47
N ALA A 264 -4.48 14.69 4.61
CA ALA A 264 -3.42 14.44 3.64
C ALA A 264 -3.99 13.82 2.37
N THR A 265 -4.82 12.76 2.51
CA THR A 265 -5.39 12.06 1.37
C THR A 265 -6.78 11.52 1.69
N LEU A 266 -7.73 11.83 0.83
CA LEU A 266 -9.05 11.19 0.79
C LEU A 266 -8.90 9.89 -0.02
N GLN A 267 -9.12 8.77 0.65
CA GLN A 267 -8.88 7.43 0.10
C GLN A 267 -10.15 6.86 -0.54
N HIS A 268 -10.00 6.14 -1.67
CA HIS A 268 -11.07 5.62 -2.52
C HIS A 268 -12.23 6.60 -2.72
N ILE A 269 -11.87 7.85 -2.93
CA ILE A 269 -12.83 8.95 -3.05
C ILE A 269 -13.63 8.81 -4.35
N LEU A 270 -14.83 8.22 -4.27
CA LEU A 270 -15.63 7.90 -5.46
C LEU A 270 -16.46 9.06 -5.96
N GLU A 271 -16.95 9.93 -5.08
CA GLU A 271 -17.71 11.12 -5.42
C GLU A 271 -16.91 12.44 -5.36
N GLY A 272 -15.58 12.35 -5.40
CA GLY A 272 -14.69 13.51 -5.33
C GLY A 272 -14.92 14.54 -6.43
N TYR A 273 -15.33 14.07 -7.61
CA TYR A 273 -15.66 14.94 -8.76
C TYR A 273 -16.80 15.91 -8.47
N LYS A 274 -17.73 15.57 -7.57
CA LYS A 274 -18.87 16.43 -7.20
C LYS A 274 -18.46 17.61 -6.32
N VAL A 275 -17.39 17.44 -5.52
CA VAL A 275 -16.91 18.40 -4.51
C VAL A 275 -15.44 18.76 -4.71
N ALA A 276 -14.99 18.69 -5.96
CA ALA A 276 -13.60 18.98 -6.31
C ALA A 276 -13.14 20.39 -5.89
N PRO A 277 -13.95 21.45 -5.98
CA PRO A 277 -13.56 22.79 -5.49
C PRO A 277 -13.27 22.82 -4.00
N GLU A 278 -14.06 22.13 -3.18
CA GLU A 278 -13.87 22.07 -1.73
C GLU A 278 -12.59 21.31 -1.37
N ILE A 279 -12.31 20.19 -2.05
CA ILE A 279 -11.10 19.40 -1.86
C ILE A 279 -9.87 20.24 -2.24
N GLN A 280 -9.91 20.89 -3.41
CA GLN A 280 -8.84 21.74 -3.90
C GLN A 280 -8.55 22.90 -2.95
N LYS A 281 -9.61 23.56 -2.45
CA LYS A 281 -9.49 24.66 -1.47
C LYS A 281 -8.87 24.19 -0.16
N HIS A 282 -9.25 23.01 0.34
CA HIS A 282 -8.65 22.43 1.55
C HIS A 282 -7.19 22.05 1.33
N GLY A 283 -6.84 21.63 0.12
CA GLY A 283 -5.50 21.16 -0.26
C GLY A 283 -5.25 19.69 0.04
N ALA A 284 -6.30 18.89 0.23
CA ALA A 284 -6.18 17.44 0.37
C ALA A 284 -5.82 16.80 -0.97
N GLY A 285 -5.00 15.74 -0.91
CA GLY A 285 -4.86 14.81 -2.03
C GLY A 285 -6.07 13.89 -2.14
N ALA A 286 -6.24 13.29 -3.32
CA ALA A 286 -7.28 12.31 -3.60
C ALA A 286 -6.66 11.03 -4.15
N SER A 287 -7.05 9.88 -3.61
CA SER A 287 -6.65 8.58 -4.13
C SER A 287 -7.93 7.81 -4.49
N SER A 288 -8.06 7.37 -5.75
CA SER A 288 -9.32 6.82 -6.26
C SER A 288 -9.11 5.43 -6.85
N PHE A 289 -10.19 4.69 -7.00
CA PHE A 289 -10.27 3.58 -7.95
C PHE A 289 -10.50 4.11 -9.37
N SER A 290 -10.18 3.31 -10.38
CA SER A 290 -10.34 3.74 -11.78
C SER A 290 -11.79 3.64 -12.26
N ASP A 291 -12.37 2.43 -12.21
CA ASP A 291 -13.67 2.13 -12.79
C ASP A 291 -14.49 1.13 -11.96
N TRP A 292 -14.26 1.10 -10.66
CA TRP A 292 -15.02 0.26 -9.73
C TRP A 292 -16.24 1.02 -9.23
N TRP A 293 -17.42 0.52 -9.54
CA TRP A 293 -18.69 1.10 -9.13
C TRP A 293 -19.75 0.03 -8.88
N GLY A 294 -20.80 0.41 -8.17
CA GLY A 294 -22.00 -0.42 -7.99
C GLY A 294 -21.84 -1.63 -7.08
N TYR A 295 -20.70 -1.84 -6.44
CA TYR A 295 -20.47 -2.97 -5.54
C TYR A 295 -21.13 -2.80 -4.17
N LYS A 296 -21.57 -1.58 -3.82
CA LYS A 296 -22.40 -1.26 -2.67
C LYS A 296 -23.14 0.08 -2.87
N VAL A 297 -24.19 0.32 -2.07
CA VAL A 297 -25.07 1.47 -2.26
C VAL A 297 -24.33 2.82 -2.20
N GLU A 298 -23.40 2.99 -1.27
CA GLU A 298 -22.64 4.25 -1.17
C GLU A 298 -21.58 4.45 -2.26
N ALA A 299 -21.41 3.48 -3.16
CA ALA A 299 -20.54 3.55 -4.34
C ALA A 299 -21.32 3.72 -5.67
N TYR A 300 -22.63 3.96 -5.61
CA TYR A 300 -23.49 4.00 -6.79
C TYR A 300 -23.13 5.12 -7.77
N ASP A 301 -22.69 6.27 -7.26
CA ASP A 301 -22.34 7.44 -8.06
C ASP A 301 -20.86 7.50 -8.45
N ALA A 302 -20.14 6.39 -8.27
CA ALA A 302 -18.80 6.27 -8.81
C ALA A 302 -18.81 6.32 -10.34
N ILE A 303 -17.88 7.06 -10.91
CA ILE A 303 -17.74 7.20 -12.37
C ILE A 303 -16.28 7.02 -12.79
N PRO A 304 -15.98 6.45 -13.97
CA PRO A 304 -14.61 6.23 -14.43
C PRO A 304 -13.83 7.52 -14.73
N HIS A 305 -14.51 8.66 -14.86
CA HIS A 305 -13.90 9.97 -15.10
C HIS A 305 -13.42 10.67 -13.82
N ASN A 306 -13.76 10.14 -12.64
CA ASN A 306 -13.56 10.78 -11.34
C ASN A 306 -12.12 11.27 -11.13
N ALA A 307 -11.13 10.39 -11.31
CA ALA A 307 -9.72 10.73 -11.13
C ALA A 307 -9.28 11.87 -12.07
N SER A 308 -9.70 11.81 -13.34
CA SER A 308 -9.37 12.83 -14.34
C SER A 308 -10.04 14.18 -14.05
N LEU A 309 -11.30 14.18 -13.61
CA LEU A 309 -12.02 15.42 -13.25
C LEU A 309 -11.38 16.09 -12.03
N MET A 310 -11.01 15.33 -11.01
CA MET A 310 -10.30 15.85 -9.86
C MET A 310 -8.91 16.39 -10.25
N HIS A 311 -8.19 15.68 -11.10
CA HIS A 311 -6.89 16.14 -11.61
C HIS A 311 -7.01 17.45 -12.38
N GLN A 312 -8.02 17.57 -13.29
CA GLN A 312 -8.30 18.80 -14.03
C GLN A 312 -8.68 19.97 -13.11
N ALA A 313 -9.30 19.69 -11.95
CA ALA A 313 -9.57 20.69 -10.91
C ALA A 313 -8.33 21.09 -10.08
N GLY A 314 -7.15 20.57 -10.41
CA GLY A 314 -5.88 20.89 -9.73
C GLY A 314 -5.62 20.13 -8.43
N ILE A 315 -6.34 19.04 -8.17
CA ILE A 315 -6.13 18.17 -7.02
C ILE A 315 -4.97 17.21 -7.32
N LEU A 316 -4.14 16.92 -6.33
CA LEU A 316 -3.12 15.89 -6.41
C LEU A 316 -3.78 14.50 -6.34
N VAL A 317 -3.92 13.85 -7.50
CA VAL A 317 -4.64 12.57 -7.64
C VAL A 317 -3.68 11.41 -7.76
N SER A 318 -3.97 10.29 -7.07
CA SER A 318 -3.38 8.98 -7.27
C SER A 318 -4.45 7.91 -7.50
N ILE A 319 -4.03 6.77 -8.02
CA ILE A 319 -4.83 5.54 -8.10
C ILE A 319 -4.28 4.57 -7.06
N ASN A 320 -5.17 3.92 -6.31
CA ASN A 320 -4.84 2.91 -5.30
C ASN A 320 -5.60 1.61 -5.56
N SER A 321 -5.16 0.55 -4.90
CA SER A 321 -5.79 -0.76 -5.06
C SER A 321 -6.85 -1.06 -4.01
N ASP A 322 -6.58 -0.77 -2.74
CA ASP A 322 -7.33 -1.33 -1.60
C ASP A 322 -7.52 -2.86 -1.71
N SER A 323 -6.56 -3.53 -2.35
CA SER A 323 -6.64 -4.95 -2.70
C SER A 323 -5.25 -5.58 -2.77
N ASN A 324 -5.08 -6.72 -2.08
CA ASN A 324 -3.82 -7.46 -2.11
C ASN A 324 -3.53 -8.09 -3.48
N SER A 325 -4.54 -8.29 -4.31
CA SER A 325 -4.37 -8.89 -5.64
C SER A 325 -4.29 -7.84 -6.76
N GLU A 326 -5.04 -6.74 -6.68
CA GLU A 326 -5.10 -5.73 -7.73
C GLU A 326 -3.93 -4.74 -7.71
N ALA A 327 -3.23 -4.62 -6.57
CA ALA A 327 -2.07 -3.72 -6.45
C ALA A 327 -0.98 -3.98 -7.50
N ARG A 328 -0.85 -5.21 -7.98
CA ARG A 328 0.05 -5.59 -9.08
C ARG A 328 -0.31 -5.03 -10.46
N HIS A 329 -1.51 -4.46 -10.61
CA HIS A 329 -2.06 -3.94 -11.86
C HIS A 329 -2.27 -2.41 -11.85
N LEU A 330 -1.73 -1.69 -10.86
CA LEU A 330 -1.95 -0.25 -10.72
C LEU A 330 -1.52 0.57 -11.94
N ASN A 331 -0.53 0.11 -12.69
CA ASN A 331 -0.15 0.71 -13.98
C ASN A 331 -1.29 0.65 -15.00
N GLN A 332 -2.04 -0.46 -15.05
CA GLN A 332 -3.20 -0.63 -15.92
C GLN A 332 -4.39 0.20 -15.42
N GLU A 333 -4.57 0.26 -14.09
CA GLU A 333 -5.59 1.10 -13.47
C GLU A 333 -5.36 2.59 -13.79
N ALA A 334 -4.11 3.05 -13.72
CA ALA A 334 -3.75 4.41 -14.11
C ALA A 334 -4.03 4.71 -15.60
N ALA A 335 -3.76 3.75 -16.48
CA ALA A 335 -4.01 3.88 -17.92
C ALA A 335 -5.50 4.13 -18.26
N LYS A 336 -6.43 3.66 -17.41
CA LYS A 336 -7.86 3.92 -17.58
C LYS A 336 -8.21 5.41 -17.50
N SER A 337 -7.45 6.21 -16.72
CA SER A 337 -7.61 7.67 -16.67
C SER A 337 -7.39 8.34 -18.03
N MET A 338 -6.47 7.81 -18.84
CA MET A 338 -6.28 8.26 -20.23
C MET A 338 -7.49 7.88 -21.08
N LYS A 339 -7.99 6.66 -20.93
CA LYS A 339 -9.09 6.11 -21.71
C LYS A 339 -10.39 6.89 -21.48
N TYR A 340 -10.73 7.14 -20.21
CA TYR A 340 -12.01 7.73 -19.84
C TYR A 340 -11.96 9.26 -19.76
N GLY A 341 -10.86 9.85 -19.27
CA GLY A 341 -10.80 11.27 -18.94
C GLY A 341 -9.79 12.10 -19.71
N ASN A 342 -9.16 11.54 -20.75
CA ASN A 342 -8.12 12.20 -21.55
C ASN A 342 -6.94 12.73 -20.69
N THR A 343 -6.64 12.06 -19.56
CA THR A 343 -5.44 12.37 -18.79
C THR A 343 -4.22 12.12 -19.66
N SER A 344 -3.21 12.99 -19.58
CA SER A 344 -1.97 12.79 -20.34
C SER A 344 -1.25 11.51 -19.89
N TYR A 345 -0.39 10.98 -20.74
CA TYR A 345 0.42 9.81 -20.40
C TYR A 345 1.27 10.04 -19.16
N ASP A 346 1.96 11.18 -19.12
CA ASP A 346 2.84 11.53 -18.00
C ASP A 346 2.06 11.69 -16.68
N ASP A 347 0.87 12.30 -16.73
CA ASP A 347 0.00 12.44 -15.56
C ASP A 347 -0.56 11.09 -15.10
N ALA A 348 -0.96 10.21 -16.04
CA ALA A 348 -1.44 8.88 -15.71
C ALA A 348 -0.35 8.06 -14.99
N LEU A 349 0.89 8.08 -15.52
CA LEU A 349 2.02 7.40 -14.88
C LEU A 349 2.38 8.06 -13.53
N ALA A 350 2.24 9.38 -13.42
CA ALA A 350 2.44 10.09 -12.16
C ALA A 350 1.43 9.69 -11.09
N MET A 351 0.18 9.32 -11.46
CA MET A 351 -0.86 8.87 -10.51
C MET A 351 -0.51 7.60 -9.74
N VAL A 352 0.45 6.82 -10.19
CA VAL A 352 0.91 5.58 -9.52
C VAL A 352 2.39 5.60 -9.14
N THR A 353 3.05 6.76 -9.26
CA THR A 353 4.47 6.93 -8.94
C THR A 353 4.71 8.15 -8.06
N ILE A 354 4.89 9.35 -8.66
CA ILE A 354 5.26 10.56 -7.92
C ILE A 354 4.08 11.15 -7.11
N ASN A 355 2.84 11.00 -7.58
CA ASN A 355 1.70 11.57 -6.87
C ASN A 355 1.43 10.87 -5.53
N PRO A 356 1.35 9.50 -5.47
CA PRO A 356 1.28 8.82 -4.17
C PRO A 356 2.51 9.09 -3.31
N ALA A 357 3.72 9.22 -3.89
CA ALA A 357 4.90 9.62 -3.12
C ALA A 357 4.73 10.98 -2.43
N LYS A 358 4.15 11.97 -3.12
CA LYS A 358 3.82 13.29 -2.54
C LYS A 358 2.76 13.19 -1.45
N GLN A 359 1.71 12.40 -1.66
CA GLN A 359 0.65 12.18 -0.66
C GLN A 359 1.17 11.52 0.61
N LEU A 360 2.20 10.69 0.51
CA LEU A 360 2.87 10.02 1.61
C LEU A 360 4.06 10.83 2.18
N GLY A 361 4.41 11.97 1.59
CA GLY A 361 5.53 12.80 2.01
C GLY A 361 6.92 12.18 1.77
N ILE A 362 7.03 11.27 0.81
CA ILE A 362 8.28 10.55 0.47
C ILE A 362 8.83 10.89 -0.92
N ASP A 363 8.25 11.88 -1.59
CA ASP A 363 8.59 12.29 -2.95
C ASP A 363 10.03 12.80 -3.14
N LYS A 364 10.68 13.23 -2.07
CA LYS A 364 12.10 13.57 -2.07
C LYS A 364 13.01 12.35 -2.15
N MET A 365 12.50 11.16 -1.80
CA MET A 365 13.26 9.92 -1.73
C MET A 365 12.97 8.98 -2.89
N VAL A 366 11.73 8.98 -3.42
CA VAL A 366 11.24 8.01 -4.42
C VAL A 366 10.21 8.64 -5.37
N GLY A 367 9.62 7.85 -6.28
CA GLY A 367 8.50 8.24 -7.15
C GLY A 367 8.89 8.86 -8.47
N SER A 368 10.18 9.15 -8.68
CA SER A 368 10.72 9.62 -9.98
C SER A 368 12.17 9.17 -10.15
N ILE A 369 12.65 9.12 -11.39
CA ILE A 369 14.05 8.79 -11.70
C ILE A 369 14.86 10.09 -11.73
N GLU A 370 15.38 10.48 -10.56
CA GLU A 370 16.20 11.65 -10.36
C GLU A 370 17.42 11.34 -9.50
N VAL A 371 18.54 12.00 -9.78
CA VAL A 371 19.79 11.80 -9.04
C VAL A 371 19.58 12.04 -7.54
N GLY A 372 20.08 11.13 -6.73
CA GLY A 372 20.01 11.15 -5.27
C GLY A 372 18.79 10.43 -4.68
N LYS A 373 17.77 10.12 -5.47
CA LYS A 373 16.63 9.29 -5.02
C LYS A 373 17.03 7.82 -4.92
N ASP A 374 16.26 7.06 -4.15
CA ASP A 374 16.40 5.61 -4.05
C ASP A 374 16.16 4.98 -5.43
N ALA A 375 16.94 3.99 -5.77
CA ALA A 375 16.79 3.28 -7.04
C ALA A 375 15.70 2.20 -6.92
N ASP A 376 14.46 2.65 -6.72
CA ASP A 376 13.25 1.85 -6.78
C ASP A 376 12.73 1.97 -8.22
N LEU A 377 12.97 0.92 -9.04
CA LEU A 377 12.84 0.97 -10.49
C LEU A 377 12.17 -0.30 -11.02
N VAL A 378 11.42 -0.16 -12.11
CA VAL A 378 10.82 -1.30 -12.84
C VAL A 378 11.21 -1.24 -14.31
N LEU A 379 11.72 -2.36 -14.81
CA LEU A 379 12.04 -2.55 -16.23
C LEU A 379 10.96 -3.42 -16.87
N TYR A 380 10.18 -2.88 -17.79
CA TYR A 380 9.08 -3.55 -18.48
C TYR A 380 9.47 -3.99 -19.90
N ASN A 381 8.83 -5.06 -20.39
CA ASN A 381 8.99 -5.54 -21.79
C ASN A 381 8.25 -4.70 -22.81
N ARG A 382 7.29 -3.88 -22.38
CA ARG A 382 6.45 -3.01 -23.23
C ARG A 382 6.18 -1.70 -22.50
N ASP A 383 5.50 -0.79 -23.19
CA ASP A 383 5.01 0.44 -22.58
C ASP A 383 4.30 0.14 -21.24
N PRO A 384 4.71 0.77 -20.14
CA PRO A 384 4.25 0.44 -18.78
C PRO A 384 2.75 0.62 -18.57
N LEU A 385 2.07 1.51 -19.32
CA LEU A 385 0.62 1.71 -19.24
C LEU A 385 -0.17 0.78 -20.15
N SER A 386 0.51 -0.12 -20.89
CA SER A 386 -0.15 -1.16 -21.70
C SER A 386 -0.60 -2.33 -20.83
N VAL A 387 -1.79 -2.89 -21.13
CA VAL A 387 -2.27 -4.14 -20.51
C VAL A 387 -1.38 -5.36 -20.82
N TYR A 388 -0.47 -5.23 -21.79
CA TYR A 388 0.53 -6.26 -22.14
C TYR A 388 1.89 -6.02 -21.49
N ALA A 389 2.02 -4.98 -20.66
CA ALA A 389 3.25 -4.71 -19.94
C ALA A 389 3.49 -5.75 -18.85
N VAL A 390 4.68 -6.35 -18.88
CA VAL A 390 5.12 -7.31 -17.87
C VAL A 390 6.47 -6.85 -17.33
N PRO A 391 6.61 -6.66 -16.00
CA PRO A 391 7.89 -6.38 -15.39
C PRO A 391 8.90 -7.49 -15.71
N GLN A 392 10.07 -7.11 -16.18
CA GLN A 392 11.18 -8.02 -16.42
C GLN A 392 12.10 -8.06 -15.21
N LYS A 393 12.32 -6.90 -14.59
CA LYS A 393 13.14 -6.75 -13.39
C LYS A 393 12.56 -5.65 -12.50
N VAL A 394 12.59 -5.88 -11.19
CA VAL A 394 12.19 -4.88 -10.19
C VAL A 394 13.33 -4.68 -9.19
N PHE A 395 13.65 -3.42 -8.97
CA PHE A 395 14.70 -2.98 -8.06
C PHE A 395 14.09 -2.17 -6.92
N ILE A 396 14.57 -2.40 -5.71
CA ILE A 396 14.31 -1.58 -4.53
C ILE A 396 15.65 -1.26 -3.88
N ASP A 397 15.90 0.02 -3.62
CA ASP A 397 17.21 0.50 -3.11
C ASP A 397 18.37 -0.02 -3.95
N GLY A 398 18.20 -0.07 -5.28
CA GLY A 398 19.21 -0.55 -6.22
C GLY A 398 19.47 -2.07 -6.19
N LYS A 399 18.85 -2.82 -5.29
CA LYS A 399 18.92 -4.28 -5.26
C LYS A 399 17.78 -4.87 -6.09
N MET A 400 18.09 -5.84 -6.93
CA MET A 400 17.09 -6.57 -7.71
C MET A 400 16.36 -7.57 -6.81
N TYR A 401 15.04 -7.40 -6.68
CA TYR A 401 14.15 -8.26 -5.89
C TYR A 401 13.27 -9.18 -6.75
N PHE A 402 13.10 -8.84 -8.02
CA PHE A 402 12.38 -9.66 -8.99
C PHE A 402 13.13 -9.69 -10.32
N ASP A 403 13.21 -10.87 -10.90
CA ASP A 403 13.69 -11.14 -12.26
C ASP A 403 12.83 -12.25 -12.84
N ILE A 404 12.16 -12.00 -13.96
CA ILE A 404 11.19 -12.94 -14.54
C ILE A 404 11.85 -14.27 -14.96
N ALA A 405 13.11 -14.25 -15.39
CA ALA A 405 13.81 -15.47 -15.75
C ALA A 405 14.11 -16.34 -14.52
N MET A 406 14.51 -15.71 -13.42
CA MET A 406 14.72 -16.41 -12.14
C MET A 406 13.40 -16.92 -11.56
N ASP A 407 12.33 -16.14 -11.66
CA ASP A 407 10.98 -16.53 -11.21
C ASP A 407 10.50 -17.76 -11.98
N THR A 408 10.64 -17.77 -13.30
CA THR A 408 10.28 -18.93 -14.14
C THR A 408 11.04 -20.19 -13.70
N GLN A 409 12.36 -20.11 -13.51
CA GLN A 409 13.16 -21.23 -13.03
C GLN A 409 12.71 -21.72 -11.66
N MET A 410 12.42 -20.79 -10.75
CA MET A 410 11.96 -21.13 -9.39
C MET A 410 10.60 -21.85 -9.46
N ASN A 411 9.67 -21.38 -10.28
CA ASN A 411 8.35 -21.98 -10.42
C ASN A 411 8.41 -23.38 -11.06
N GLU A 412 9.29 -23.59 -12.04
CA GLU A 412 9.55 -24.92 -12.60
C GLU A 412 10.11 -25.90 -11.55
N SER A 413 11.06 -25.42 -10.74
CA SER A 413 11.66 -26.24 -9.65
C SER A 413 10.60 -26.59 -8.60
N LYS A 414 9.79 -25.65 -8.16
CA LYS A 414 8.69 -25.85 -7.20
C LYS A 414 7.64 -26.81 -7.75
N SER A 415 7.32 -26.71 -9.03
CA SER A 415 6.37 -27.63 -9.69
C SER A 415 6.87 -29.06 -9.65
N LYS A 416 8.15 -29.30 -9.97
CA LYS A 416 8.77 -30.63 -9.88
C LYS A 416 8.76 -31.20 -8.46
N GLU A 417 9.15 -30.37 -7.48
CA GLU A 417 9.11 -30.77 -6.06
C GLU A 417 7.69 -31.13 -5.60
N LYS A 418 6.70 -30.30 -5.97
CA LYS A 418 5.29 -30.58 -5.69
C LYS A 418 4.85 -31.92 -6.27
N ASP A 419 5.19 -32.22 -7.52
CA ASP A 419 4.85 -33.46 -8.19
C ASP A 419 5.50 -34.68 -7.50
N GLU A 420 6.78 -34.55 -7.10
CA GLU A 420 7.50 -35.57 -6.35
C GLU A 420 6.85 -35.82 -4.98
N LEU A 421 6.54 -34.78 -4.22
CA LEU A 421 5.88 -34.86 -2.91
C LEU A 421 4.47 -35.45 -3.05
N THR A 422 3.70 -35.01 -4.05
CA THR A 422 2.37 -35.54 -4.33
C THR A 422 2.43 -37.03 -4.65
N THR A 423 3.44 -37.45 -5.41
CA THR A 423 3.63 -38.87 -5.76
C THR A 423 3.98 -39.71 -4.52
N LYS A 424 4.83 -39.19 -3.62
CA LYS A 424 5.17 -39.83 -2.33
C LYS A 424 3.96 -39.93 -1.39
N LEU A 425 3.08 -38.94 -1.41
CA LEU A 425 1.90 -38.85 -0.54
C LEU A 425 0.68 -39.60 -1.08
N LYS A 426 0.67 -40.00 -2.36
CA LYS A 426 -0.42 -40.82 -2.89
C LYS A 426 -0.53 -42.11 -2.06
N PRO A 427 -1.70 -42.40 -1.42
CA PRO A 427 -1.86 -43.64 -0.70
C PRO A 427 -1.59 -44.80 -1.67
N LYS A 428 -0.80 -45.79 -1.24
CA LYS A 428 -0.73 -47.05 -1.97
C LYS A 428 -2.14 -47.65 -1.93
N VAL A 429 -2.88 -47.48 -3.02
CA VAL A 429 -4.22 -48.04 -3.13
C VAL A 429 -4.03 -49.56 -3.09
N ASP A 430 -4.44 -50.18 -2.01
CA ASP A 430 -4.61 -51.64 -1.95
C ASP A 430 -5.80 -51.99 -2.86
N PRO A 431 -5.57 -52.68 -3.99
CA PRO A 431 -6.63 -53.02 -4.91
C PRO A 431 -7.68 -53.93 -4.31
N ASN A 432 -7.40 -54.55 -3.15
CA ASN A 432 -8.33 -55.45 -2.45
C ASN A 432 -9.04 -54.83 -1.25
N ARG A 433 -8.81 -53.52 -0.97
CA ARG A 433 -9.51 -52.81 0.11
C ARG A 433 -10.91 -52.42 -0.41
N PRO A 434 -12.02 -52.96 0.17
CA PRO A 434 -13.35 -52.50 -0.24
C PRO A 434 -13.43 -50.98 -0.02
N ASN A 435 -13.84 -50.29 -1.08
CA ASN A 435 -14.09 -48.85 -1.02
C ASN A 435 -15.12 -48.60 0.11
N PRO A 436 -14.83 -47.84 1.17
CA PRO A 436 -15.84 -47.62 2.21
C PRO A 436 -17.02 -46.90 1.53
N MET A 437 -18.11 -47.63 1.33
CA MET A 437 -19.37 -47.06 0.85
C MET A 437 -19.76 -45.94 1.80
N GLY A 438 -19.67 -44.70 1.36
CA GLY A 438 -20.10 -43.53 2.12
C GLY A 438 -19.13 -42.35 2.23
N ALA A 439 -17.90 -42.50 1.81
CA ALA A 439 -17.07 -41.31 1.65
C ALA A 439 -17.64 -40.49 0.48
N ARG A 440 -18.48 -39.51 0.79
CA ARG A 440 -18.80 -38.44 -0.17
C ARG A 440 -17.45 -37.90 -0.66
N PRO A 441 -17.25 -37.76 -2.00
CA PRO A 441 -16.05 -37.08 -2.48
C PRO A 441 -15.98 -35.77 -1.71
N ASN A 442 -14.85 -35.54 -1.04
CA ASN A 442 -14.64 -34.26 -0.36
C ASN A 442 -14.78 -33.18 -1.45
N PRO A 443 -15.83 -32.35 -1.46
CA PRO A 443 -16.07 -31.41 -2.53
C PRO A 443 -14.99 -30.33 -2.59
N ARG A 444 -14.03 -30.35 -1.66
CA ARG A 444 -12.98 -29.33 -1.52
C ARG A 444 -11.81 -29.44 -2.51
N ILE A 445 -11.66 -30.51 -3.29
CA ILE A 445 -10.55 -30.62 -4.25
C ILE A 445 -10.87 -30.00 -5.63
N GLY A 446 -12.15 -29.67 -5.91
CA GLY A 446 -12.55 -29.03 -7.16
C GLY A 446 -13.17 -27.64 -7.01
N SER A 447 -13.52 -27.25 -5.77
CA SER A 447 -14.09 -25.94 -5.46
C SER A 447 -13.03 -24.91 -5.07
N ASP A 448 -11.84 -25.35 -4.66
CA ASP A 448 -10.79 -24.46 -4.09
C ASP A 448 -10.31 -23.40 -5.08
N PHE A 449 -10.39 -23.62 -6.40
CA PHE A 449 -9.98 -22.59 -7.36
C PHE A 449 -11.01 -21.45 -7.45
N PHE A 450 -12.30 -21.76 -7.41
CA PHE A 450 -13.36 -20.73 -7.44
C PHE A 450 -13.67 -20.17 -6.05
N ASP A 451 -13.53 -20.96 -4.98
CA ASP A 451 -13.72 -20.47 -3.62
C ASP A 451 -12.55 -19.60 -3.14
N THR A 452 -11.30 -19.92 -3.51
CA THR A 452 -10.15 -19.09 -3.22
C THR A 452 -10.23 -17.75 -3.98
N PHE A 453 -10.57 -17.78 -5.27
CA PHE A 453 -10.79 -16.54 -6.04
C PHE A 453 -12.03 -15.78 -5.57
N GLY A 454 -13.11 -16.46 -5.22
CA GLY A 454 -14.33 -15.83 -4.73
C GLY A 454 -14.19 -15.25 -3.32
N GLN A 455 -13.37 -15.85 -2.45
CA GLN A 455 -13.08 -15.32 -1.11
C GLN A 455 -12.05 -14.18 -1.17
N GLU A 456 -10.97 -14.29 -1.94
CA GLU A 456 -10.03 -13.19 -2.17
C GLU A 456 -10.75 -11.97 -2.75
N TRP A 457 -11.66 -12.14 -3.71
CA TRP A 457 -12.49 -11.05 -4.25
C TRP A 457 -13.41 -10.42 -3.20
N LYS A 458 -13.99 -11.22 -2.31
CA LYS A 458 -14.87 -10.71 -1.24
C LYS A 458 -14.08 -10.00 -0.14
N GLU A 459 -12.89 -10.49 0.20
CA GLU A 459 -12.04 -9.88 1.21
C GLU A 459 -11.38 -8.58 0.71
N ASP A 460 -10.95 -8.55 -0.56
CA ASP A 460 -10.26 -7.41 -1.16
C ASP A 460 -11.19 -6.28 -1.62
N LEU A 461 -12.34 -6.60 -2.21
CA LEU A 461 -13.32 -5.61 -2.68
C LEU A 461 -14.12 -4.95 -1.55
N PHE A 462 -14.25 -5.63 -0.43
CA PHE A 462 -15.10 -5.20 0.68
C PHE A 462 -14.27 -4.99 1.93
N CYS A 463 -13.33 -4.04 1.91
CA CYS A 463 -12.66 -3.67 3.14
C CYS A 463 -13.47 -4.12 4.37
N HIS A 464 -13.31 -5.38 4.79
CA HIS A 464 -13.76 -5.92 6.06
C HIS A 464 -15.22 -6.33 6.26
N ILE A 465 -15.78 -7.10 5.37
CA ILE A 465 -17.00 -7.86 5.73
C ILE A 465 -16.67 -9.13 6.55
N HIS A 466 -15.43 -9.63 6.56
CA HIS A 466 -15.12 -10.96 7.04
C HIS A 466 -14.07 -11.13 8.12
N SER A 467 -13.94 -10.24 9.08
CA SER A 467 -13.19 -10.59 10.30
C SER A 467 -13.97 -11.43 11.32
N GLU A 468 -15.20 -11.84 11.04
CA GLU A 468 -16.08 -12.49 12.03
C GLU A 468 -16.67 -13.87 11.61
N TYR A 469 -16.25 -14.46 10.49
CA TYR A 469 -16.74 -15.80 10.09
C TYR A 469 -15.68 -16.90 10.19
N HIS A 470 -14.97 -16.98 11.29
CA HIS A 470 -14.40 -18.21 11.78
C HIS A 470 -15.07 -18.59 13.10
N THR A 471 -16.34 -19.01 13.02
CA THR A 471 -16.89 -19.84 14.07
C THR A 471 -16.51 -21.27 13.76
N HIS A 472 -15.83 -21.88 14.69
CA HIS A 472 -15.60 -23.30 14.80
C HIS A 472 -16.90 -24.09 14.61
N ASP A 473 -16.86 -25.08 13.69
CA ASP A 473 -17.45 -26.41 13.80
C ASP A 473 -16.49 -27.42 13.17
#